data_44adb7e4cfb60157655e32b959055613
#
_entry.id   44adb7e4cfb60157655e32b959055613
#
_cell.length_a   1.000
_cell.length_b   1.000
_cell.length_c   1.000
_cell.angle_alpha   90.00
_cell.angle_beta   90.00
_cell.angle_gamma   90.00
#
_symmetry.space_group_name_H-M   'P 1'
#
loop_
_entity.id
_entity.type
_entity.pdbx_description
1 polymer ?
#
loop_
_entity_poly.entity_id
_entity_poly.type
_entity_poly.pdbx_seq_one_letter_code
_entity_poly.pdbx_strand_id
1 'polypeptide(L)'
;MERIGVHPPLSNFTGLAAGVLFAYWFNVRFNFKVPTSKRNRAFFFFLFISLVSVSINFIFKSHLVEIGWTYETARLTVSGSLFLLGYFFHRKFSFSDYKKVGVAVYANGVEDIKGIYEKIGSYADFIHVDIIDSSYGDVDTDPATYRLETIKAYWPDHPIHVHIMSKYPSKWIAHFKNYAQVVFIHYEIDEDVALVINQINEHKMQSGVVLTMATDPTTVKDHITNCSNIMILSIPKPGKSGQDFDMNAISRIDYINKWKERKGFHLYVDGGVSEKNIQLLNVEGVVSGSSVLCHDNPSKQIMRLQTSSNYEKI
;
A
#
# COMPACT_ATOMS: atom_id res chain seq x y z
N MET A 1 4.98 -2.70 43.97
CA MET A 1 4.49 -1.33 44.16
C MET A 1 3.67 -1.17 45.44
N GLU A 2 2.79 -2.11 45.79
CA GLU A 2 2.03 -2.08 47.05
C GLU A 2 2.92 -2.02 48.30
N ARG A 3 4.12 -2.65 48.27
CA ARG A 3 5.14 -2.57 49.35
C ARG A 3 5.77 -1.18 49.50
N ILE A 4 5.56 -0.28 48.56
CA ILE A 4 6.14 1.08 48.57
C ILE A 4 5.05 2.13 48.91
N GLY A 5 3.86 1.69 49.39
CA GLY A 5 2.78 2.60 49.80
C GLY A 5 2.00 3.26 48.63
N VAL A 6 2.11 2.74 47.40
CA VAL A 6 1.34 3.23 46.26
C VAL A 6 -0.09 2.69 46.33
N HIS A 7 -1.06 3.58 46.18
CA HIS A 7 -2.50 3.22 46.17
C HIS A 7 -2.82 2.07 45.23
N PRO A 8 -3.53 0.99 45.65
CA PRO A 8 -3.80 -0.20 44.86
C PRO A 8 -4.35 0.07 43.43
N PRO A 9 -5.30 0.98 43.21
CA PRO A 9 -5.76 1.32 41.86
C PRO A 9 -4.67 1.89 40.95
N LEU A 10 -3.79 2.73 41.50
CA LEU A 10 -2.69 3.33 40.74
C LEU A 10 -1.61 2.29 40.38
N SER A 11 -1.32 1.38 41.32
CA SER A 11 -0.41 0.25 41.09
C SER A 11 -0.90 -0.67 39.95
N ASN A 12 -2.19 -1.00 39.96
CA ASN A 12 -2.79 -1.81 38.91
C ASN A 12 -2.77 -1.12 37.53
N PHE A 13 -3.11 0.18 37.50
CA PHE A 13 -3.07 0.95 36.26
C PHE A 13 -1.66 1.06 35.68
N THR A 14 -0.69 1.38 36.50
CA THR A 14 0.72 1.50 36.05
C THR A 14 1.28 0.17 35.57
N GLY A 15 0.94 -0.95 36.23
CA GLY A 15 1.32 -2.29 35.81
C GLY A 15 0.71 -2.67 34.46
N LEU A 16 -0.57 -2.38 34.25
CA LEU A 16 -1.26 -2.61 32.99
C LEU A 16 -0.68 -1.77 31.84
N ALA A 17 -0.46 -0.47 32.09
CA ALA A 17 0.13 0.42 31.09
C ALA A 17 1.54 -0.01 30.68
N ALA A 18 2.38 -0.36 31.67
CA ALA A 18 3.73 -0.86 31.42
C ALA A 18 3.70 -2.18 30.62
N GLY A 19 2.78 -3.09 30.94
CA GLY A 19 2.60 -4.35 30.23
C GLY A 19 2.19 -4.14 28.76
N VAL A 20 1.25 -3.26 28.48
CA VAL A 20 0.81 -2.93 27.12
C VAL A 20 1.94 -2.30 26.31
N LEU A 21 2.68 -1.34 26.88
CA LEU A 21 3.81 -0.69 26.21
C LEU A 21 4.94 -1.68 25.93
N PHE A 22 5.28 -2.55 26.89
CA PHE A 22 6.29 -3.59 26.69
C PHE A 22 5.87 -4.59 25.63
N ALA A 23 4.62 -5.07 25.65
CA ALA A 23 4.09 -5.97 24.65
C ALA A 23 4.11 -5.34 23.26
N TYR A 24 3.72 -4.06 23.13
CA TYR A 24 3.83 -3.32 21.88
C TYR A 24 5.28 -3.25 21.39
N TRP A 25 6.21 -2.81 22.23
CA TRP A 25 7.62 -2.69 21.88
C TRP A 25 8.22 -4.02 21.44
N PHE A 26 7.95 -5.10 22.18
CA PHE A 26 8.43 -6.43 21.85
C PHE A 26 7.89 -6.93 20.49
N ASN A 27 6.58 -6.77 20.27
CA ASN A 27 5.96 -7.17 19.00
C ASN A 27 6.51 -6.37 17.82
N VAL A 28 6.65 -5.05 17.96
CA VAL A 28 7.19 -4.19 16.89
C VAL A 28 8.64 -4.53 16.56
N ARG A 29 9.44 -4.87 17.57
CA ARG A 29 10.89 -5.06 17.41
C ARG A 29 11.26 -6.47 16.96
N PHE A 30 10.65 -7.47 17.54
CA PHE A 30 11.07 -8.88 17.39
C PHE A 30 10.09 -9.72 16.60
N ASN A 31 8.81 -9.59 16.86
CA ASN A 31 7.80 -10.44 16.24
C ASN A 31 7.40 -9.97 14.84
N PHE A 32 6.98 -8.70 14.72
CA PHE A 32 6.45 -8.17 13.47
C PHE A 32 7.39 -7.20 12.72
N LYS A 33 8.53 -6.83 13.26
CA LYS A 33 9.57 -5.99 12.62
C LYS A 33 9.02 -4.76 11.90
N VAL A 34 8.06 -4.05 12.53
CA VAL A 34 7.30 -2.95 11.92
C VAL A 34 8.22 -1.80 11.51
N PRO A 35 8.16 -1.32 10.25
CA PRO A 35 8.92 -0.17 9.78
C PRO A 35 8.63 1.09 10.60
N THR A 36 9.63 1.96 10.78
CA THR A 36 9.53 3.15 11.62
C THR A 36 8.39 4.08 11.19
N SER A 37 8.16 4.22 9.88
CA SER A 37 7.09 5.04 9.30
C SER A 37 5.66 4.59 9.69
N LYS A 38 5.48 3.30 9.99
CA LYS A 38 4.15 2.70 10.31
C LYS A 38 3.91 2.48 11.80
N ARG A 39 4.91 2.73 12.67
CA ARG A 39 4.84 2.45 14.12
C ARG A 39 3.73 3.22 14.83
N ASN A 40 3.50 4.48 14.48
CA ASN A 40 2.44 5.28 15.11
C ASN A 40 1.06 4.68 14.84
N ARG A 41 0.76 4.32 13.59
CA ARG A 41 -0.50 3.64 13.24
C ARG A 41 -0.63 2.31 13.97
N ALA A 42 0.41 1.48 13.96
CA ALA A 42 0.44 0.22 14.67
C ALA A 42 0.18 0.40 16.17
N PHE A 43 0.75 1.44 16.79
CA PHE A 43 0.55 1.76 18.20
C PHE A 43 -0.91 2.07 18.53
N PHE A 44 -1.57 2.91 17.74
CA PHE A 44 -2.97 3.27 18.00
C PHE A 44 -3.90 2.06 17.89
N PHE A 45 -3.73 1.23 16.86
CA PHE A 45 -4.52 0.00 16.74
C PHE A 45 -4.21 -1.00 17.86
N PHE A 46 -2.92 -1.16 18.21
CA PHE A 46 -2.52 -2.02 19.31
C PHE A 46 -3.15 -1.58 20.64
N LEU A 47 -3.07 -0.30 20.95
CA LEU A 47 -3.65 0.27 22.15
C LEU A 47 -5.17 0.08 22.18
N PHE A 48 -5.87 0.38 21.07
CA PHE A 48 -7.31 0.21 20.97
C PHE A 48 -7.74 -1.25 21.22
N ILE A 49 -7.13 -2.21 20.52
CA ILE A 49 -7.43 -3.64 20.67
C ILE A 49 -7.13 -4.10 22.12
N SER A 50 -6.03 -3.63 22.70
CA SER A 50 -5.65 -3.97 24.09
C SER A 50 -6.68 -3.43 25.08
N LEU A 51 -7.15 -2.19 24.92
CA LEU A 51 -8.20 -1.60 25.79
C LEU A 51 -9.52 -2.35 25.68
N VAL A 52 -9.94 -2.69 24.47
CA VAL A 52 -11.14 -3.50 24.24
C VAL A 52 -10.98 -4.88 24.90
N SER A 53 -9.84 -5.54 24.76
CA SER A 53 -9.57 -6.83 25.38
C SER A 53 -9.62 -6.77 26.91
N VAL A 54 -9.07 -5.71 27.52
CA VAL A 54 -9.13 -5.51 28.98
C VAL A 54 -10.57 -5.31 29.45
N SER A 55 -11.37 -4.53 28.72
CA SER A 55 -12.78 -4.30 29.05
C SER A 55 -13.60 -5.60 28.96
N ILE A 56 -13.40 -6.36 27.89
CA ILE A 56 -14.04 -7.67 27.70
C ILE A 56 -13.63 -8.63 28.84
N ASN A 57 -12.33 -8.68 29.17
CA ASN A 57 -11.84 -9.52 30.26
C ASN A 57 -12.55 -9.22 31.59
N PHE A 58 -12.67 -7.93 31.92
CA PHE A 58 -13.33 -7.52 33.16
C PHE A 58 -14.79 -7.95 33.20
N ILE A 59 -15.57 -7.67 32.15
CA ILE A 59 -17.00 -7.95 32.07
C ILE A 59 -17.26 -9.47 32.11
N PHE A 60 -16.61 -10.23 31.20
CA PHE A 60 -16.87 -11.67 31.07
C PHE A 60 -16.40 -12.46 32.28
N LYS A 61 -15.24 -12.10 32.84
CA LYS A 61 -14.75 -12.76 34.07
C LYS A 61 -15.72 -12.55 35.24
N SER A 62 -16.22 -11.34 35.45
CA SER A 62 -17.18 -11.05 36.50
C SER A 62 -18.48 -11.85 36.31
N HIS A 63 -18.99 -11.88 35.09
CA HIS A 63 -20.20 -12.64 34.77
C HIS A 63 -20.04 -14.15 34.99
N LEU A 64 -18.91 -14.74 34.60
CA LEU A 64 -18.66 -16.16 34.84
C LEU A 64 -18.61 -16.49 36.33
N VAL A 65 -18.04 -15.62 37.16
CA VAL A 65 -18.04 -15.80 38.61
C VAL A 65 -19.43 -15.72 39.19
N GLU A 66 -20.29 -14.78 38.73
CA GLU A 66 -21.68 -14.65 39.14
C GLU A 66 -22.51 -15.90 38.84
N ILE A 67 -22.26 -16.59 37.74
CA ILE A 67 -22.97 -17.84 37.39
C ILE A 67 -22.32 -19.10 37.97
N GLY A 68 -21.39 -18.95 38.93
CA GLY A 68 -20.88 -20.03 39.76
C GLY A 68 -19.53 -20.64 39.38
N TRP A 69 -18.79 -20.00 38.44
CA TRP A 69 -17.43 -20.41 38.16
C TRP A 69 -16.46 -19.95 39.26
N THR A 70 -15.40 -20.73 39.52
CA THR A 70 -14.34 -20.20 40.40
C THR A 70 -13.60 -19.06 39.71
N TYR A 71 -13.07 -18.13 40.51
CA TYR A 71 -12.32 -16.98 39.97
C TYR A 71 -11.15 -17.41 39.08
N GLU A 72 -10.42 -18.43 39.48
CA GLU A 72 -9.25 -18.95 38.75
C GLU A 72 -9.65 -19.52 37.39
N THR A 73 -10.69 -20.35 37.33
CA THR A 73 -11.17 -20.94 36.08
C THR A 73 -11.74 -19.88 35.13
N ALA A 74 -12.55 -18.93 35.66
CA ALA A 74 -13.06 -17.81 34.88
C ALA A 74 -11.93 -16.95 34.30
N ARG A 75 -10.94 -16.61 35.13
CA ARG A 75 -9.75 -15.84 34.71
C ARG A 75 -8.95 -16.55 33.62
N LEU A 76 -8.65 -17.83 33.81
CA LEU A 76 -7.85 -18.60 32.85
C LEU A 76 -8.56 -18.71 31.50
N THR A 77 -9.84 -19.02 31.52
CA THR A 77 -10.66 -19.19 30.32
C THR A 77 -10.77 -17.89 29.52
N VAL A 78 -11.15 -16.78 30.17
CA VAL A 78 -11.33 -15.51 29.48
C VAL A 78 -10.00 -14.96 29.01
N SER A 79 -8.97 -14.96 29.83
CA SER A 79 -7.65 -14.43 29.45
C SER A 79 -6.99 -15.29 28.36
N GLY A 80 -7.12 -16.62 28.41
CA GLY A 80 -6.60 -17.51 27.38
C GLY A 80 -7.29 -17.32 26.03
N SER A 81 -8.63 -17.20 26.04
CA SER A 81 -9.40 -16.92 24.83
C SER A 81 -9.03 -15.56 24.22
N LEU A 82 -8.92 -14.53 25.05
CA LEU A 82 -8.53 -13.19 24.58
C LEU A 82 -7.08 -13.12 24.12
N PHE A 83 -6.18 -13.93 24.68
CA PHE A 83 -4.80 -14.03 24.18
C PHE A 83 -4.77 -14.53 22.73
N LEU A 84 -5.50 -15.60 22.43
CA LEU A 84 -5.57 -16.14 21.07
C LEU A 84 -6.26 -15.17 20.11
N LEU A 85 -7.43 -14.66 20.47
CA LEU A 85 -8.16 -13.68 19.66
C LEU A 85 -7.33 -12.39 19.47
N GLY A 86 -6.70 -11.91 20.54
CA GLY A 86 -5.83 -10.74 20.50
C GLY A 86 -4.68 -10.90 19.52
N TYR A 87 -4.04 -12.07 19.48
CA TYR A 87 -2.99 -12.37 18.51
C TYR A 87 -3.50 -12.21 17.07
N PHE A 88 -4.66 -12.79 16.73
CA PHE A 88 -5.25 -12.66 15.38
C PHE A 88 -5.61 -11.21 15.05
N PHE A 89 -6.22 -10.48 15.98
CA PHE A 89 -6.58 -9.08 15.76
C PHE A 89 -5.35 -8.17 15.63
N HIS A 90 -4.33 -8.36 16.45
CA HIS A 90 -3.09 -7.60 16.32
C HIS A 90 -2.37 -7.93 15.02
N ARG A 91 -2.29 -9.19 14.63
CA ARG A 91 -1.72 -9.60 13.34
C ARG A 91 -2.45 -8.93 12.17
N LYS A 92 -3.78 -8.92 12.18
CA LYS A 92 -4.60 -8.42 11.09
C LYS A 92 -4.69 -6.89 11.02
N PHE A 93 -4.75 -6.20 12.16
CA PHE A 93 -5.02 -4.76 12.20
C PHE A 93 -3.86 -3.91 12.70
N SER A 94 -3.20 -4.29 13.80
CA SER A 94 -2.13 -3.48 14.38
C SER A 94 -0.85 -3.55 13.56
N PHE A 95 -0.52 -4.74 13.09
CA PHE A 95 0.75 -5.03 12.45
C PHE A 95 0.62 -5.43 10.98
N SER A 96 -0.59 -5.42 10.41
CA SER A 96 -0.76 -5.69 8.97
C SER A 96 -0.15 -4.58 8.14
N ASP A 97 0.55 -4.98 7.12
CA ASP A 97 1.07 -4.08 6.11
C ASP A 97 0.10 -4.00 4.95
N TYR A 98 -0.97 -3.20 5.11
CA TYR A 98 -1.89 -2.95 4.02
C TYR A 98 -1.20 -2.14 2.94
N LYS A 99 -1.13 -2.70 1.73
CA LYS A 99 -0.64 -2.02 0.54
C LYS A 99 -1.80 -1.64 -0.36
N LYS A 100 -1.78 -0.44 -0.90
CA LYS A 100 -2.73 -0.07 -1.95
C LYS A 100 -2.40 -0.87 -3.20
N VAL A 101 -3.40 -1.55 -3.75
CA VAL A 101 -3.26 -2.33 -4.99
C VAL A 101 -4.07 -1.66 -6.09
N GLY A 102 -3.36 -1.17 -7.10
CA GLY A 102 -3.92 -0.74 -8.35
C GLY A 102 -3.95 -1.89 -9.35
N VAL A 103 -4.96 -1.89 -10.21
CA VAL A 103 -5.04 -2.82 -11.32
C VAL A 103 -4.75 -2.07 -12.61
N ALA A 104 -3.80 -2.59 -13.39
CA ALA A 104 -3.47 -2.04 -14.70
C ALA A 104 -4.59 -2.36 -15.70
N VAL A 105 -5.15 -1.31 -16.28
CA VAL A 105 -6.17 -1.37 -17.34
C VAL A 105 -5.61 -0.66 -18.57
N TYR A 106 -5.49 -1.39 -19.64
CA TYR A 106 -5.07 -0.80 -20.91
C TYR A 106 -6.26 -0.11 -21.56
N ALA A 107 -6.13 1.19 -21.77
CA ALA A 107 -7.20 2.02 -22.27
C ALA A 107 -7.16 2.21 -23.81
N ASN A 108 -6.43 1.37 -24.53
CA ASN A 108 -6.24 1.46 -25.99
C ASN A 108 -7.40 0.88 -26.83
N GLY A 109 -8.54 0.62 -26.23
CA GLY A 109 -9.74 0.10 -26.90
C GLY A 109 -9.71 -1.39 -27.26
N VAL A 110 -8.62 -2.09 -26.98
CA VAL A 110 -8.47 -3.53 -27.26
C VAL A 110 -9.07 -4.36 -26.11
N GLU A 111 -9.08 -3.84 -24.90
CA GLU A 111 -9.60 -4.54 -23.73
C GLU A 111 -11.08 -4.16 -23.46
N ASP A 112 -11.82 -5.17 -23.04
CA ASP A 112 -13.20 -4.99 -22.59
C ASP A 112 -13.21 -4.41 -21.16
N ILE A 113 -13.30 -3.07 -21.04
CA ILE A 113 -13.35 -2.35 -19.76
C ILE A 113 -14.50 -2.88 -18.90
N LYS A 114 -15.66 -3.20 -19.52
CA LYS A 114 -16.79 -3.79 -18.81
C LYS A 114 -16.44 -5.17 -18.24
N GLY A 115 -15.80 -6.03 -19.04
CA GLY A 115 -15.38 -7.37 -18.61
C GLY A 115 -14.33 -7.31 -17.50
N ILE A 116 -13.44 -6.32 -17.54
CA ILE A 116 -12.49 -6.08 -16.43
C ILE A 116 -13.26 -5.67 -15.17
N TYR A 117 -14.21 -4.73 -15.28
CA TYR A 117 -15.03 -4.32 -14.13
C TYR A 117 -15.81 -5.49 -13.54
N GLU A 118 -16.40 -6.35 -14.36
CA GLU A 118 -17.11 -7.54 -13.89
C GLU A 118 -16.19 -8.51 -13.12
N LYS A 119 -14.90 -8.58 -13.47
CA LYS A 119 -13.90 -9.41 -12.80
C LYS A 119 -13.41 -8.83 -11.49
N ILE A 120 -13.08 -7.53 -11.46
CA ILE A 120 -12.42 -6.91 -10.30
C ILE A 120 -13.36 -6.08 -9.43
N GLY A 121 -14.52 -5.65 -9.94
CA GLY A 121 -15.47 -4.80 -9.22
C GLY A 121 -14.80 -3.54 -8.64
N SER A 122 -15.15 -3.23 -7.40
CA SER A 122 -14.58 -2.09 -6.63
C SER A 122 -13.48 -2.51 -5.65
N TYR A 123 -12.83 -3.66 -5.85
CA TYR A 123 -11.83 -4.17 -4.90
C TYR A 123 -10.45 -3.51 -5.03
N ALA A 124 -10.10 -2.97 -6.19
CA ALA A 124 -8.86 -2.22 -6.37
C ALA A 124 -8.89 -0.89 -5.59
N ASP A 125 -7.74 -0.45 -5.07
CA ASP A 125 -7.64 0.85 -4.38
C ASP A 125 -7.56 2.03 -5.36
N PHE A 126 -7.09 1.76 -6.56
CA PHE A 126 -7.03 2.71 -7.68
C PHE A 126 -6.98 1.97 -9.01
N ILE A 127 -7.35 2.64 -10.08
CA ILE A 127 -7.22 2.11 -11.44
C ILE A 127 -5.97 2.73 -12.06
N HIS A 128 -5.09 1.89 -12.57
CA HIS A 128 -3.87 2.31 -13.26
C HIS A 128 -4.04 2.19 -14.77
N VAL A 129 -3.77 3.28 -15.48
CA VAL A 129 -3.96 3.34 -16.93
C VAL A 129 -2.64 3.61 -17.60
N ASP A 130 -2.14 2.63 -18.33
CA ASP A 130 -0.92 2.75 -19.11
C ASP A 130 -1.22 3.39 -20.48
N ILE A 131 -0.48 4.45 -20.79
CA ILE A 131 -0.53 5.19 -22.03
C ILE A 131 0.84 5.13 -22.66
N ILE A 132 0.91 4.58 -23.84
CA ILE A 132 2.17 4.45 -24.58
C ILE A 132 2.00 5.10 -25.96
N ASP A 133 2.97 5.91 -26.38
CA ASP A 133 2.99 6.48 -27.72
C ASP A 133 4.20 5.99 -28.55
N SER A 134 4.19 6.31 -29.83
CA SER A 134 5.21 5.87 -30.79
C SER A 134 6.64 6.34 -30.46
N SER A 135 6.79 7.37 -29.61
CA SER A 135 8.13 7.84 -29.17
C SER A 135 8.77 6.91 -28.13
N TYR A 136 7.98 6.04 -27.47
CA TYR A 136 8.45 5.17 -26.41
C TYR A 136 8.41 3.68 -26.77
N GLY A 137 7.64 3.30 -27.81
CA GLY A 137 7.50 1.93 -28.27
C GLY A 137 6.93 1.84 -29.68
N ASP A 138 6.89 0.64 -30.24
CA ASP A 138 6.34 0.36 -31.58
C ASP A 138 4.79 0.39 -31.62
N VAL A 139 4.18 1.36 -30.96
CA VAL A 139 2.72 1.47 -30.85
C VAL A 139 2.32 2.83 -31.39
N ASP A 140 1.53 2.82 -32.45
CA ASP A 140 0.90 4.03 -32.98
C ASP A 140 -0.44 4.24 -32.28
N THR A 141 -0.42 4.99 -31.16
CA THR A 141 -1.62 5.23 -30.36
C THR A 141 -2.03 6.68 -30.42
N ASP A 142 -3.27 6.90 -30.85
CA ASP A 142 -3.95 8.19 -30.78
C ASP A 142 -4.57 8.38 -29.37
N PRO A 143 -4.40 9.55 -28.71
CA PRO A 143 -5.04 9.85 -27.42
C PRO A 143 -6.55 9.63 -27.39
N ALA A 144 -7.22 9.84 -28.51
CA ALA A 144 -8.65 9.58 -28.64
C ALA A 144 -9.04 8.12 -28.39
N THR A 145 -8.08 7.19 -28.42
CA THR A 145 -8.34 5.76 -28.12
C THR A 145 -8.34 5.47 -26.62
N TYR A 146 -7.84 6.37 -25.78
CA TYR A 146 -7.81 6.20 -24.33
C TYR A 146 -9.15 6.62 -23.71
N ARG A 147 -9.96 5.65 -23.38
CA ARG A 147 -11.32 5.85 -22.85
C ARG A 147 -11.33 6.08 -21.33
N LEU A 148 -10.63 7.13 -20.86
CA LEU A 148 -10.64 7.46 -19.44
C LEU A 148 -12.02 7.83 -18.90
N GLU A 149 -12.86 8.47 -19.72
CA GLU A 149 -14.26 8.74 -19.38
C GLU A 149 -15.05 7.46 -19.12
N THR A 150 -14.81 6.40 -19.90
CA THR A 150 -15.43 5.10 -19.69
C THR A 150 -14.92 4.43 -18.43
N ILE A 151 -13.60 4.46 -18.20
CA ILE A 151 -13.00 3.96 -16.96
C ILE A 151 -13.60 4.70 -15.76
N LYS A 152 -13.68 6.04 -15.81
CA LYS A 152 -14.28 6.84 -14.74
C LYS A 152 -15.77 6.55 -14.52
N ALA A 153 -16.51 6.18 -15.56
CA ALA A 153 -17.91 5.80 -15.43
C ALA A 153 -18.10 4.46 -14.68
N TYR A 154 -17.21 3.48 -14.89
CA TYR A 154 -17.25 2.22 -14.15
C TYR A 154 -16.69 2.34 -12.72
N TRP A 155 -15.70 3.19 -12.48
CA TRP A 155 -15.07 3.41 -11.18
C TRP A 155 -15.16 4.89 -10.74
N PRO A 156 -16.38 5.42 -10.48
CA PRO A 156 -16.59 6.85 -10.20
C PRO A 156 -15.86 7.34 -8.96
N ASP A 157 -15.74 6.50 -7.94
CA ASP A 157 -15.15 6.83 -6.64
C ASP A 157 -13.68 6.44 -6.50
N HIS A 158 -13.12 5.74 -7.51
CA HIS A 158 -11.73 5.30 -7.45
C HIS A 158 -10.78 6.36 -8.01
N PRO A 159 -9.61 6.55 -7.40
CA PRO A 159 -8.53 7.29 -8.02
C PRO A 159 -8.10 6.63 -9.33
N ILE A 160 -7.88 7.45 -10.35
CA ILE A 160 -7.28 7.01 -11.61
C ILE A 160 -5.84 7.52 -11.64
N HIS A 161 -4.90 6.62 -11.78
CA HIS A 161 -3.49 6.89 -11.99
C HIS A 161 -3.17 6.67 -13.46
N VAL A 162 -2.66 7.67 -14.13
CA VAL A 162 -2.25 7.59 -15.53
C VAL A 162 -0.74 7.50 -15.59
N HIS A 163 -0.22 6.51 -16.29
CA HIS A 163 1.21 6.30 -16.51
C HIS A 163 1.54 6.57 -17.98
N ILE A 164 2.24 7.67 -18.24
CA ILE A 164 2.55 8.13 -19.59
C ILE A 164 3.93 7.62 -20.00
N MET A 165 3.95 6.65 -20.89
CA MET A 165 5.14 6.15 -21.56
C MET A 165 5.33 6.90 -22.89
N SER A 166 5.93 8.09 -22.80
CA SER A 166 6.20 8.99 -23.92
C SER A 166 7.51 9.73 -23.66
N LYS A 167 8.26 10.02 -24.72
CA LYS A 167 9.41 10.93 -24.67
C LYS A 167 8.98 12.41 -24.54
N TYR A 168 7.74 12.71 -24.91
CA TYR A 168 7.16 14.05 -24.91
C TYR A 168 5.82 14.05 -24.16
N PRO A 169 5.81 13.79 -22.83
CA PRO A 169 4.57 13.62 -22.06
C PRO A 169 3.74 14.90 -21.92
N SER A 170 4.34 16.09 -22.05
CA SER A 170 3.65 17.38 -21.90
C SER A 170 2.41 17.52 -22.79
N LYS A 171 2.46 16.96 -24.01
CA LYS A 171 1.35 16.99 -24.98
C LYS A 171 0.10 16.23 -24.51
N TRP A 172 0.25 15.30 -23.57
CA TRP A 172 -0.82 14.44 -23.09
C TRP A 172 -1.55 14.97 -21.85
N ILE A 173 -0.85 15.75 -21.00
CA ILE A 173 -1.29 16.11 -19.63
C ILE A 173 -2.67 16.76 -19.64
N ALA A 174 -2.92 17.70 -20.55
CA ALA A 174 -4.18 18.44 -20.61
C ALA A 174 -5.40 17.52 -20.89
N HIS A 175 -5.19 16.37 -21.55
CA HIS A 175 -6.26 15.42 -21.86
C HIS A 175 -6.79 14.69 -20.62
N PHE A 176 -5.97 14.57 -19.56
CA PHE A 176 -6.28 13.75 -18.39
C PHE A 176 -6.80 14.54 -17.18
N LYS A 177 -6.75 15.88 -17.22
CA LYS A 177 -7.06 16.76 -16.09
C LYS A 177 -8.43 16.57 -15.45
N ASN A 178 -9.42 16.06 -16.19
CA ASN A 178 -10.77 15.83 -15.69
C ASN A 178 -10.97 14.44 -15.09
N TYR A 179 -10.01 13.53 -15.26
CA TYR A 179 -10.17 12.11 -14.93
C TYR A 179 -9.09 11.61 -13.99
N ALA A 180 -7.83 12.00 -14.21
CA ALA A 180 -6.71 11.50 -13.46
C ALA A 180 -6.51 12.27 -12.14
N GLN A 181 -6.24 11.54 -11.06
CA GLN A 181 -5.77 12.10 -9.80
C GLN A 181 -4.26 12.14 -9.73
N VAL A 182 -3.58 11.15 -10.33
CA VAL A 182 -2.11 11.06 -10.37
C VAL A 182 -1.68 10.86 -11.83
N VAL A 183 -0.66 11.58 -12.25
CA VAL A 183 -0.03 11.39 -13.55
C VAL A 183 1.43 11.04 -13.33
N PHE A 184 1.84 9.88 -13.78
CA PHE A 184 3.21 9.40 -13.77
C PHE A 184 3.86 9.63 -15.12
N ILE A 185 5.05 10.21 -15.14
CA ILE A 185 5.91 10.36 -16.31
C ILE A 185 7.25 9.67 -16.04
N HIS A 186 7.88 9.15 -17.07
CA HIS A 186 9.24 8.62 -16.93
C HIS A 186 10.26 9.72 -16.66
N TYR A 187 11.31 9.38 -15.91
CA TYR A 187 12.45 10.29 -15.76
C TYR A 187 13.24 10.40 -17.08
N GLU A 188 13.25 9.34 -17.87
CA GLU A 188 13.99 9.16 -19.12
C GLU A 188 13.25 9.79 -20.32
N ILE A 189 12.68 10.99 -20.15
CA ILE A 189 12.00 11.76 -21.21
C ILE A 189 12.97 12.72 -21.91
N ASP A 190 12.57 13.23 -23.07
CA ASP A 190 13.35 14.22 -23.86
C ASP A 190 12.92 15.67 -23.54
N GLU A 191 12.09 15.87 -22.50
CA GLU A 191 11.64 17.18 -21.99
C GLU A 191 12.26 17.44 -20.60
N ASP A 192 12.20 18.67 -20.13
CA ASP A 192 12.58 19.01 -18.75
C ASP A 192 11.58 18.42 -17.76
N VAL A 193 12.03 17.44 -16.97
CA VAL A 193 11.20 16.73 -15.99
C VAL A 193 10.54 17.69 -14.99
N ALA A 194 11.27 18.73 -14.54
CA ALA A 194 10.73 19.68 -13.56
C ALA A 194 9.63 20.55 -14.15
N LEU A 195 9.77 20.97 -15.42
CA LEU A 195 8.72 21.71 -16.13
C LEU A 195 7.47 20.85 -16.33
N VAL A 196 7.62 19.59 -16.69
CA VAL A 196 6.48 18.68 -16.86
C VAL A 196 5.78 18.38 -15.53
N ILE A 197 6.54 18.19 -14.43
CA ILE A 197 5.99 18.07 -13.07
C ILE A 197 5.14 19.30 -12.72
N ASN A 198 5.66 20.51 -12.97
CA ASN A 198 4.94 21.76 -12.71
C ASN A 198 3.65 21.85 -13.53
N GLN A 199 3.67 21.48 -14.81
CA GLN A 199 2.50 21.44 -15.66
C GLN A 199 1.41 20.50 -15.12
N ILE A 200 1.78 19.30 -14.64
CA ILE A 200 0.84 18.37 -14.00
C ILE A 200 0.20 19.02 -12.76
N ASN A 201 1.02 19.63 -11.91
CA ASN A 201 0.55 20.28 -10.68
C ASN A 201 -0.37 21.49 -10.95
N GLU A 202 -0.10 22.28 -12.00
CA GLU A 202 -0.95 23.40 -12.45
C GLU A 202 -2.35 22.92 -12.85
N HIS A 203 -2.46 21.73 -13.42
CA HIS A 203 -3.74 21.07 -13.71
C HIS A 203 -4.41 20.43 -12.50
N LYS A 204 -3.90 20.66 -11.27
CA LYS A 204 -4.43 20.14 -10.00
C LYS A 204 -4.41 18.60 -9.91
N MET A 205 -3.56 17.95 -10.67
CA MET A 205 -3.25 16.53 -10.55
C MET A 205 -1.98 16.35 -9.72
N GLN A 206 -1.84 15.23 -9.05
CA GLN A 206 -0.59 14.87 -8.36
C GLN A 206 0.42 14.36 -9.38
N SER A 207 1.62 14.92 -9.35
CA SER A 207 2.71 14.44 -10.19
C SER A 207 3.39 13.21 -9.61
N GLY A 208 3.84 12.33 -10.50
CA GLY A 208 4.65 11.17 -10.19
C GLY A 208 5.78 10.99 -11.19
N VAL A 209 6.93 10.50 -10.73
CA VAL A 209 8.07 10.17 -11.58
C VAL A 209 8.34 8.68 -11.53
N VAL A 210 8.45 8.07 -12.70
CA VAL A 210 8.79 6.65 -12.90
C VAL A 210 10.27 6.52 -13.17
N LEU A 211 10.90 5.62 -12.43
CA LEU A 211 12.29 5.24 -12.62
C LEU A 211 12.34 3.81 -13.17
N THR A 212 12.91 3.65 -14.36
CA THR A 212 13.20 2.33 -14.91
C THR A 212 14.36 1.66 -14.17
N MET A 213 14.56 0.37 -14.38
CA MET A 213 15.71 -0.34 -13.80
C MET A 213 17.06 0.12 -14.38
N ALA A 214 17.08 0.91 -15.46
CA ALA A 214 18.29 1.51 -16.00
C ALA A 214 18.72 2.80 -15.28
N THR A 215 17.78 3.53 -14.67
CA THR A 215 18.03 4.82 -14.00
C THR A 215 18.48 4.62 -12.56
N ASP A 216 19.64 5.17 -12.19
CA ASP A 216 20.12 5.13 -10.81
C ASP A 216 19.36 6.14 -9.93
N PRO A 217 18.70 5.72 -8.85
CA PRO A 217 18.00 6.62 -7.96
C PRO A 217 18.90 7.70 -7.32
N THR A 218 20.21 7.49 -7.25
CA THR A 218 21.15 8.48 -6.70
C THR A 218 21.25 9.74 -7.54
N THR A 219 21.09 9.61 -8.87
CA THR A 219 21.27 10.71 -9.82
C THR A 219 20.03 11.59 -9.98
N VAL A 220 18.87 11.07 -9.61
CA VAL A 220 17.58 11.73 -9.86
C VAL A 220 17.02 12.49 -8.65
N LYS A 221 17.55 12.22 -7.46
CA LYS A 221 16.99 12.71 -6.20
C LYS A 221 16.72 14.21 -6.19
N ASP A 222 17.69 15.02 -6.64
CA ASP A 222 17.61 16.48 -6.59
C ASP A 222 16.66 17.06 -7.67
N HIS A 223 16.33 16.28 -8.69
CA HIS A 223 15.48 16.68 -9.81
C HIS A 223 13.99 16.44 -9.56
N ILE A 224 13.63 15.60 -8.60
CA ILE A 224 12.25 15.16 -8.35
C ILE A 224 11.69 15.66 -7.03
N THR A 225 12.27 16.73 -6.46
CA THR A 225 11.90 17.25 -5.12
C THR A 225 10.44 17.74 -5.03
N ASN A 226 9.84 18.15 -6.15
CA ASN A 226 8.47 18.67 -6.20
C ASN A 226 7.42 17.63 -6.62
N CYS A 227 7.79 16.38 -6.84
CA CYS A 227 6.81 15.34 -7.17
C CYS A 227 6.17 14.76 -5.90
N SER A 228 4.89 14.42 -5.99
CA SER A 228 4.13 13.81 -4.90
C SER A 228 4.27 12.28 -4.84
N ASN A 229 4.73 11.68 -5.93
CA ASN A 229 4.80 10.23 -6.08
C ASN A 229 6.06 9.80 -6.83
N ILE A 230 6.65 8.69 -6.42
CA ILE A 230 7.74 8.01 -7.15
C ILE A 230 7.29 6.59 -7.43
N MET A 231 7.57 6.08 -8.62
CA MET A 231 7.29 4.71 -9.01
C MET A 231 8.55 4.02 -9.51
N ILE A 232 8.82 2.82 -9.04
CA ILE A 232 9.85 1.94 -9.61
C ILE A 232 9.17 1.02 -10.62
N LEU A 233 9.59 1.07 -11.88
CA LEU A 233 9.17 0.14 -12.90
C LEU A 233 10.09 -1.08 -12.86
N SER A 234 9.59 -2.17 -12.30
CA SER A 234 10.35 -3.38 -11.96
C SER A 234 10.38 -4.44 -13.08
N ILE A 235 10.18 -4.02 -14.32
CA ILE A 235 10.26 -4.86 -15.51
C ILE A 235 11.23 -4.27 -16.55
N PRO A 236 11.87 -5.11 -17.38
CA PRO A 236 12.87 -4.63 -18.33
C PRO A 236 12.30 -3.84 -19.52
N LYS A 237 11.06 -4.12 -19.93
CA LYS A 237 10.45 -3.49 -21.11
C LYS A 237 9.13 -2.82 -20.74
N PRO A 238 9.09 -1.48 -20.63
CA PRO A 238 7.85 -0.73 -20.42
C PRO A 238 6.78 -1.06 -21.47
N GLY A 239 5.50 -0.99 -21.08
CA GLY A 239 4.38 -1.21 -21.99
C GLY A 239 4.09 -2.67 -22.38
N LYS A 240 4.81 -3.64 -21.84
CA LYS A 240 4.56 -5.08 -22.09
C LYS A 240 4.17 -5.76 -20.79
N SER A 241 2.98 -6.36 -20.76
CA SER A 241 2.50 -7.15 -19.61
C SER A 241 3.14 -8.55 -19.55
N GLY A 242 2.99 -9.23 -18.40
CA GLY A 242 3.41 -10.62 -18.24
C GLY A 242 4.90 -10.85 -18.09
N GLN A 243 5.68 -9.80 -17.84
CA GLN A 243 7.12 -9.90 -17.58
C GLN A 243 7.40 -10.22 -16.11
N ASP A 244 8.55 -10.86 -15.88
CA ASP A 244 9.02 -11.17 -14.53
C ASP A 244 9.47 -9.91 -13.78
N PHE A 245 9.25 -9.93 -12.46
CA PHE A 245 9.69 -8.90 -11.54
C PHE A 245 11.24 -8.92 -11.40
N ASP A 246 11.86 -7.78 -11.59
CA ASP A 246 13.30 -7.62 -11.31
C ASP A 246 13.54 -7.47 -9.80
N MET A 247 14.17 -8.47 -9.18
CA MET A 247 14.46 -8.48 -7.74
C MET A 247 15.39 -7.35 -7.28
N ASN A 248 16.15 -6.74 -8.19
CA ASN A 248 16.97 -5.56 -7.86
C ASN A 248 16.13 -4.34 -7.51
N ALA A 249 14.84 -4.32 -7.88
CA ALA A 249 13.90 -3.26 -7.44
C ALA A 249 13.81 -3.17 -5.91
N ILE A 250 14.00 -4.27 -5.17
CA ILE A 250 13.95 -4.28 -3.70
C ILE A 250 15.07 -3.41 -3.12
N SER A 251 16.29 -3.55 -3.60
CA SER A 251 17.42 -2.75 -3.11
C SER A 251 17.25 -1.26 -3.42
N ARG A 252 16.62 -0.92 -4.55
CA ARG A 252 16.27 0.47 -4.92
C ARG A 252 15.20 1.04 -4.02
N ILE A 253 14.15 0.27 -3.73
CA ILE A 253 13.10 0.63 -2.77
C ILE A 253 13.72 0.92 -1.40
N ASP A 254 14.59 0.04 -0.92
CA ASP A 254 15.27 0.20 0.37
C ASP A 254 16.18 1.43 0.40
N TYR A 255 16.83 1.75 -0.71
CA TYR A 255 17.63 2.96 -0.86
C TYR A 255 16.76 4.23 -0.79
N ILE A 256 15.69 4.30 -1.60
CA ILE A 256 14.75 5.44 -1.60
C ILE A 256 14.08 5.60 -0.24
N ASN A 257 13.75 4.51 0.46
CA ASN A 257 13.17 4.56 1.80
C ASN A 257 14.09 5.17 2.87
N LYS A 258 15.40 5.33 2.58
CA LYS A 258 16.37 6.00 3.47
C LYS A 258 16.53 7.49 3.18
N TRP A 259 15.90 8.01 2.14
CA TRP A 259 15.98 9.44 1.82
C TRP A 259 15.38 10.28 2.95
N LYS A 260 15.96 11.45 3.20
CA LYS A 260 15.41 12.41 4.19
C LYS A 260 14.02 12.89 3.80
N GLU A 261 13.79 13.05 2.51
CA GLU A 261 12.58 13.54 1.87
C GLU A 261 11.47 12.46 1.78
N ARG A 262 11.75 11.24 2.20
CA ARG A 262 10.86 10.07 2.04
C ARG A 262 9.42 10.29 2.53
N LYS A 263 9.21 11.16 3.48
CA LYS A 263 7.87 11.49 3.99
C LYS A 263 7.09 12.46 3.10
N GLY A 264 7.74 13.08 2.12
CA GLY A 264 7.13 14.05 1.21
C GLY A 264 6.44 13.44 -0.01
N PHE A 265 6.64 12.16 -0.28
CA PHE A 265 6.07 11.47 -1.43
C PHE A 265 5.61 10.06 -1.11
N HIS A 266 4.74 9.50 -1.96
CA HIS A 266 4.38 8.08 -1.93
C HIS A 266 5.24 7.27 -2.89
N LEU A 267 5.66 6.09 -2.48
CA LEU A 267 6.45 5.19 -3.30
C LEU A 267 5.57 4.03 -3.81
N TYR A 268 5.62 3.81 -5.10
CA TYR A 268 4.90 2.76 -5.81
C TYR A 268 5.86 1.82 -6.53
N VAL A 269 5.35 0.64 -6.87
CA VAL A 269 6.03 -0.32 -7.75
C VAL A 269 5.05 -0.79 -8.81
N ASP A 270 5.50 -0.80 -10.04
CA ASP A 270 4.78 -1.36 -11.18
C ASP A 270 5.64 -2.39 -11.92
N GLY A 271 4.97 -3.44 -12.42
CA GLY A 271 5.59 -4.50 -13.20
C GLY A 271 5.90 -5.78 -12.43
N GLY A 272 5.31 -6.89 -12.85
CA GLY A 272 5.57 -8.24 -12.32
C GLY A 272 5.19 -8.47 -10.84
N VAL A 273 4.41 -7.57 -10.23
CA VAL A 273 3.99 -7.69 -8.83
C VAL A 273 2.98 -8.83 -8.66
N SER A 274 3.25 -9.70 -7.70
CA SER A 274 2.47 -10.89 -7.40
C SER A 274 2.57 -11.28 -5.91
N GLU A 275 1.86 -12.30 -5.46
CA GLU A 275 1.99 -12.84 -4.09
C GLU A 275 3.43 -13.24 -3.73
N LYS A 276 4.25 -13.62 -4.73
CA LYS A 276 5.63 -14.08 -4.51
C LYS A 276 6.58 -12.97 -4.03
N ASN A 277 6.31 -11.72 -4.42
CA ASN A 277 7.23 -10.60 -4.18
C ASN A 277 6.62 -9.44 -3.37
N ILE A 278 5.31 -9.25 -3.38
CA ILE A 278 4.66 -8.11 -2.72
C ILE A 278 5.02 -7.95 -1.23
N GLN A 279 5.29 -9.07 -0.55
CA GLN A 279 5.68 -9.07 0.86
C GLN A 279 7.06 -8.42 1.09
N LEU A 280 7.92 -8.43 0.07
CA LEU A 280 9.26 -7.87 0.14
C LEU A 280 9.28 -6.36 -0.11
N LEU A 281 8.19 -5.80 -0.65
CA LEU A 281 8.10 -4.42 -1.10
C LEU A 281 7.68 -3.50 0.05
N ASN A 282 8.57 -2.63 0.51
CA ASN A 282 8.25 -1.61 1.51
C ASN A 282 7.82 -0.31 0.83
N VAL A 283 6.60 -0.31 0.28
CA VAL A 283 6.00 0.78 -0.50
C VAL A 283 4.56 1.04 -0.07
N GLU A 284 4.00 2.19 -0.42
CA GLU A 284 2.60 2.55 -0.13
C GLU A 284 1.63 1.86 -1.08
N GLY A 285 2.03 1.62 -2.33
CA GLY A 285 1.16 1.00 -3.31
C GLY A 285 1.90 0.22 -4.37
N VAL A 286 1.18 -0.68 -5.02
CA VAL A 286 1.69 -1.50 -6.12
C VAL A 286 0.69 -1.52 -7.26
N VAL A 287 1.17 -1.71 -8.47
CA VAL A 287 0.35 -1.97 -9.66
C VAL A 287 0.51 -3.45 -10.02
N SER A 288 -0.60 -4.12 -10.26
CA SER A 288 -0.63 -5.52 -10.66
C SER A 288 -1.60 -5.71 -11.82
N GLY A 289 -1.10 -6.12 -12.96
CA GLY A 289 -1.88 -6.40 -14.16
C GLY A 289 -2.22 -7.88 -14.29
N SER A 290 -1.41 -8.63 -15.03
CA SER A 290 -1.63 -10.04 -15.36
C SER A 290 -1.80 -10.95 -14.13
N SER A 291 -1.07 -10.70 -13.05
CA SER A 291 -1.20 -11.48 -11.79
C SER A 291 -2.60 -11.40 -11.17
N VAL A 292 -3.34 -10.31 -11.43
CA VAL A 292 -4.73 -10.15 -11.01
C VAL A 292 -5.68 -10.59 -12.12
N LEU A 293 -5.56 -10.04 -13.32
CA LEU A 293 -6.55 -10.21 -14.39
C LEU A 293 -6.60 -11.62 -14.96
N CYS A 294 -5.48 -12.37 -14.91
CA CYS A 294 -5.42 -13.77 -15.35
C CYS A 294 -5.63 -14.77 -14.21
N HIS A 295 -5.95 -14.32 -12.99
CA HIS A 295 -6.24 -15.21 -11.88
C HIS A 295 -7.68 -15.73 -11.95
N ASP A 296 -7.93 -16.97 -11.50
CA ASP A 296 -9.28 -17.59 -11.49
C ASP A 296 -10.30 -16.75 -10.69
N ASN A 297 -9.86 -16.05 -9.67
CA ASN A 297 -10.69 -15.14 -8.88
C ASN A 297 -9.95 -13.80 -8.66
N PRO A 298 -10.07 -12.84 -9.59
CA PRO A 298 -9.34 -11.57 -9.55
C PRO A 298 -9.63 -10.73 -8.31
N SER A 299 -10.88 -10.64 -7.87
CA SER A 299 -11.27 -9.87 -6.67
C SER A 299 -10.59 -10.42 -5.41
N LYS A 300 -10.58 -11.76 -5.25
CA LYS A 300 -9.89 -12.41 -4.14
C LYS A 300 -8.38 -12.20 -4.20
N GLN A 301 -7.83 -12.19 -5.40
CA GLN A 301 -6.40 -11.94 -5.62
C GLN A 301 -6.00 -10.53 -5.20
N ILE A 302 -6.81 -9.52 -5.53
CA ILE A 302 -6.59 -8.14 -5.05
C ILE A 302 -6.55 -8.11 -3.53
N MET A 303 -7.55 -8.69 -2.85
CA MET A 303 -7.59 -8.73 -1.38
C MET A 303 -6.38 -9.43 -0.76
N ARG A 304 -5.89 -10.50 -1.39
CA ARG A 304 -4.67 -11.19 -0.95
C ARG A 304 -3.44 -10.28 -1.07
N LEU A 305 -3.30 -9.61 -2.21
CA LEU A 305 -2.20 -8.67 -2.41
C LEU A 305 -2.26 -7.51 -1.41
N GLN A 306 -3.44 -6.92 -1.17
CA GLN A 306 -3.65 -5.84 -0.19
C GLN A 306 -3.27 -6.24 1.23
N THR A 307 -3.49 -7.50 1.61
CA THR A 307 -3.28 -8.01 2.97
C THR A 307 -2.02 -8.85 3.13
N SER A 308 -1.26 -9.07 2.06
CA SER A 308 0.04 -9.76 2.12
C SER A 308 1.01 -8.97 2.97
N SER A 309 1.41 -9.53 4.10
CA SER A 309 2.36 -8.92 5.04
C SER A 309 3.66 -9.70 5.08
N ASN A 310 4.76 -9.04 5.46
CA ASN A 310 6.09 -9.66 5.62
C ASN A 310 6.15 -10.78 6.71
N TYR A 311 5.02 -11.14 7.30
CA TYR A 311 4.93 -12.00 8.50
C TYR A 311 4.84 -13.50 8.21
N GLU A 312 4.78 -13.91 6.95
CA GLU A 312 4.71 -15.34 6.60
C GLU A 312 6.08 -16.00 6.43
N LYS A 313 7.17 -15.29 6.72
CA LYS A 313 8.54 -15.83 6.70
C LYS A 313 9.13 -15.86 8.11
N ILE A 314 8.55 -16.69 8.98
CA ILE A 314 9.24 -17.27 10.16
C ILE A 314 9.09 -18.77 10.07
#